data_a25b6227da67fa963b22ac425708d6e4
#
_entry.id   a25b6227da67fa963b22ac425708d6e4
#
_cell.length_a   1.000
_cell.length_b   1.000
_cell.length_c   1.000
_cell.angle_alpha   90.00
_cell.angle_beta   90.00
_cell.angle_gamma   90.00
#
_symmetry.space_group_name_H-M   'P 1'
#
loop_
_entity.id
_entity.type
_entity.pdbx_description
1 polymer ?
#
loop_
_entity_poly.entity_id
_entity_poly.type
_entity_poly.pdbx_seq_one_letter_code
_entity_poly.pdbx_strand_id
1 'polypeptide(L)'
;MKRVFIILSNLFISSFLIWIAFISPNTVIHRSLPVVGVVRQEKSVTYEELSSSLDRLARENHSIIARQIQRTDSKGQVVFTYDIYGEGKLPLGIKREKKELAANESLLKNYYILTGELETEKLDQTLHTLGFSQTFIEKPNPLQTFIAFFGSGSQSLALVIFIISFSSLTIIQKTLEMRSAGIRYISGMRRLQVFGHSLKDDSIELLLGCIGASIMGAVLIYCFQLTPFSYSIVIFSSIIYNGILLILSVFLSFLFAYSIQTIHLVPLLKGKVPLKRILVFLFICQFLAVALIGLAIHRISIYGSVWQTHQEGSEAWLKQSNWVQISTSREDFSQKTNKETQIEDRAKWSKLIESGIENGGLLAYHNLVSFSSKGVMTDPSTGKEFSITDYDPLANSLYVTPNYLDIQRILVSPEEKERLNH
;
A
#
# COMPACT_ATOMS: atom_id res chain seq x y z
N MET A 1 28.59 -15.20 4.05
CA MET A 1 27.29 -15.00 4.73
C MET A 1 26.61 -13.70 4.34
N LYS A 2 27.29 -12.54 4.46
CA LYS A 2 26.69 -11.23 4.12
C LYS A 2 26.19 -11.13 2.68
N ARG A 3 26.96 -11.60 1.66
CA ARG A 3 26.52 -11.64 0.25
C ARG A 3 25.22 -12.43 0.07
N VAL A 4 25.13 -13.60 0.68
CA VAL A 4 23.93 -14.43 0.64
C VAL A 4 22.74 -13.70 1.27
N PHE A 5 22.96 -13.04 2.40
CA PHE A 5 21.95 -12.25 3.04
C PHE A 5 21.46 -11.08 2.17
N ILE A 6 22.36 -10.33 1.53
CA ILE A 6 21.99 -9.23 0.63
C ILE A 6 21.14 -9.75 -0.52
N ILE A 7 21.52 -10.87 -1.12
CA ILE A 7 20.75 -11.49 -2.21
C ILE A 7 19.37 -11.90 -1.70
N LEU A 8 19.28 -12.66 -0.60
CA LEU A 8 18.01 -13.15 -0.07
C LEU A 8 17.06 -12.02 0.35
N SER A 9 17.57 -10.97 1.00
CA SER A 9 16.73 -9.83 1.40
C SER A 9 16.22 -9.03 0.19
N ASN A 10 17.03 -8.85 -0.85
CA ASN A 10 16.61 -8.23 -2.10
C ASN A 10 15.57 -9.10 -2.83
N LEU A 11 15.77 -10.41 -2.86
CA LEU A 11 14.81 -11.36 -3.42
C LEU A 11 13.47 -11.29 -2.68
N PHE A 12 13.50 -11.22 -1.36
CA PHE A 12 12.29 -11.09 -0.56
C PHE A 12 11.50 -9.82 -0.89
N ILE A 13 12.19 -8.66 -0.93
CA ILE A 13 11.57 -7.36 -1.26
C ILE A 13 10.95 -7.40 -2.64
N SER A 14 11.69 -7.89 -3.65
CA SER A 14 11.20 -7.98 -5.01
C SER A 14 10.02 -8.95 -5.15
N SER A 15 10.10 -10.12 -4.53
CA SER A 15 9.03 -11.12 -4.55
C SER A 15 7.76 -10.61 -3.85
N PHE A 16 7.91 -9.89 -2.75
CA PHE A 16 6.79 -9.28 -2.04
C PHE A 16 6.08 -8.22 -2.90
N LEU A 17 6.81 -7.35 -3.58
CA LEU A 17 6.23 -6.33 -4.46
C LEU A 17 5.55 -6.97 -5.68
N ILE A 18 6.12 -8.03 -6.24
CA ILE A 18 5.52 -8.79 -7.34
C ILE A 18 4.23 -9.48 -6.87
N TRP A 19 4.23 -10.03 -5.67
CA TRP A 19 3.04 -10.61 -5.06
C TRP A 19 1.93 -9.56 -4.87
N ILE A 20 2.26 -8.34 -4.41
CA ILE A 20 1.30 -7.22 -4.36
C ILE A 20 0.79 -6.88 -5.76
N ALA A 21 1.68 -6.80 -6.75
CA ALA A 21 1.30 -6.49 -8.13
C ALA A 21 0.37 -7.57 -8.72
N PHE A 22 0.51 -8.81 -8.31
CA PHE A 22 -0.36 -9.91 -8.71
C PHE A 22 -1.75 -9.82 -8.04
N ILE A 23 -1.79 -9.59 -6.72
CA ILE A 23 -3.06 -9.57 -5.96
C ILE A 23 -3.81 -8.24 -6.16
N SER A 24 -3.09 -7.13 -6.22
CA SER A 24 -3.66 -5.79 -6.30
C SER A 24 -3.01 -4.95 -7.41
N PRO A 25 -3.19 -5.30 -8.68
CA PRO A 25 -2.58 -4.57 -9.80
C PRO A 25 -2.98 -3.09 -9.82
N ASN A 26 -4.19 -2.77 -9.34
CA ASN A 26 -4.64 -1.37 -9.28
C ASN A 26 -3.88 -0.51 -8.29
N THR A 27 -3.45 -1.07 -7.17
CA THR A 27 -2.58 -0.37 -6.22
C THR A 27 -1.26 0.02 -6.88
N VAL A 28 -0.72 -0.87 -7.72
CA VAL A 28 0.50 -0.60 -8.49
C VAL A 28 0.27 0.49 -9.52
N ILE A 29 -0.83 0.42 -10.26
CA ILE A 29 -1.21 1.44 -11.26
C ILE A 29 -1.36 2.80 -10.58
N HIS A 30 -2.11 2.86 -9.49
CA HIS A 30 -2.34 4.10 -8.73
C HIS A 30 -1.04 4.72 -8.19
N ARG A 31 -0.10 3.91 -7.73
CA ARG A 31 1.19 4.38 -7.20
C ARG A 31 2.24 4.69 -8.26
N SER A 32 2.05 4.23 -9.49
CA SER A 32 3.03 4.37 -10.57
C SER A 32 2.68 5.44 -11.59
N LEU A 33 1.43 5.88 -11.65
CA LEU A 33 0.95 6.81 -12.66
C LEU A 33 0.53 8.15 -12.06
N PRO A 34 0.70 9.24 -12.83
CA PRO A 34 0.10 10.51 -12.46
C PRO A 34 -1.43 10.40 -12.51
N VAL A 35 -2.09 10.92 -11.48
CA VAL A 35 -3.54 10.86 -11.34
C VAL A 35 -4.11 12.23 -10.98
N VAL A 36 -5.26 12.54 -11.57
CA VAL A 36 -6.12 13.62 -11.14
C VAL A 36 -7.42 12.99 -10.63
N GLY A 37 -7.63 13.08 -9.33
CA GLY A 37 -8.86 12.57 -8.71
C GLY A 37 -9.90 13.67 -8.63
N VAL A 38 -11.13 13.36 -8.99
CA VAL A 38 -12.27 14.29 -8.95
C VAL A 38 -13.16 13.92 -7.78
N VAL A 39 -13.39 14.89 -6.90
CA VAL A 39 -14.17 14.71 -5.67
C VAL A 39 -15.53 15.38 -5.78
N ARG A 40 -15.60 16.51 -6.49
CA ARG A 40 -16.82 17.34 -6.55
C ARG A 40 -17.05 17.94 -7.91
N GLN A 41 -18.34 18.04 -8.27
CA GLN A 41 -18.82 18.67 -9.49
C GLN A 41 -19.78 19.82 -9.13
N GLU A 42 -19.65 20.98 -9.77
CA GLU A 42 -20.52 22.13 -9.56
C GLU A 42 -21.55 22.29 -10.69
N LYS A 43 -21.18 21.88 -11.90
CA LYS A 43 -22.07 21.94 -13.07
C LYS A 43 -22.37 20.52 -13.52
N SER A 44 -23.61 20.28 -13.94
CA SER A 44 -23.95 19.02 -14.61
C SER A 44 -23.18 18.92 -15.92
N VAL A 45 -22.33 17.93 -16.04
CA VAL A 45 -21.54 17.61 -17.24
C VAL A 45 -22.02 16.27 -17.75
N THR A 46 -22.29 16.19 -19.05
CA THR A 46 -22.65 14.92 -19.67
C THR A 46 -21.42 14.08 -19.95
N TYR A 47 -21.61 12.77 -20.06
CA TYR A 47 -20.52 11.87 -20.43
C TYR A 47 -19.93 12.22 -21.80
N GLU A 48 -20.77 12.63 -22.76
CA GLU A 48 -20.37 13.01 -24.12
C GLU A 48 -19.46 14.25 -24.11
N GLU A 49 -19.82 15.27 -23.34
CA GLU A 49 -19.00 16.48 -23.17
C GLU A 49 -17.65 16.17 -22.56
N LEU A 50 -17.63 15.39 -21.48
CA LEU A 50 -16.40 14.93 -20.85
C LEU A 50 -15.53 14.12 -21.82
N SER A 51 -16.14 13.10 -22.45
CA SER A 51 -15.43 12.19 -23.35
C SER A 51 -14.82 12.93 -24.54
N SER A 52 -15.58 13.83 -25.17
CA SER A 52 -15.09 14.63 -26.33
C SER A 52 -13.96 15.57 -25.92
N SER A 53 -14.04 16.18 -24.75
CA SER A 53 -13.01 17.10 -24.24
C SER A 53 -11.72 16.34 -23.87
N LEU A 54 -11.83 15.21 -23.19
CA LEU A 54 -10.69 14.38 -22.82
C LEU A 54 -10.05 13.69 -24.03
N ASP A 55 -10.84 13.22 -25.01
CA ASP A 55 -10.32 12.66 -26.26
C ASP A 55 -9.53 13.72 -27.04
N ARG A 56 -10.02 14.96 -27.13
CA ARG A 56 -9.31 16.06 -27.77
C ARG A 56 -8.00 16.36 -27.04
N LEU A 57 -8.06 16.53 -25.71
CA LEU A 57 -6.88 16.80 -24.89
C LEU A 57 -5.82 15.70 -25.02
N ALA A 58 -6.24 14.45 -25.04
CA ALA A 58 -5.36 13.30 -25.20
C ALA A 58 -4.67 13.28 -26.56
N ARG A 59 -5.41 13.53 -27.66
CA ARG A 59 -4.84 13.60 -29.01
C ARG A 59 -3.87 14.76 -29.19
N GLU A 60 -4.22 15.95 -28.70
CA GLU A 60 -3.36 17.14 -28.77
C GLU A 60 -2.01 16.96 -28.07
N ASN A 61 -1.94 16.10 -27.04
CA ASN A 61 -0.74 15.84 -26.26
C ASN A 61 -0.16 14.42 -26.49
N HIS A 62 -0.56 13.74 -27.56
CA HIS A 62 -0.12 12.37 -27.88
C HIS A 62 -0.16 11.42 -26.66
N SER A 63 -1.22 11.52 -25.89
CA SER A 63 -1.35 10.86 -24.58
C SER A 63 -2.57 9.96 -24.52
N ILE A 64 -2.58 9.05 -23.57
CA ILE A 64 -3.73 8.21 -23.26
C ILE A 64 -4.17 8.55 -21.83
N ILE A 65 -5.44 8.96 -21.69
CA ILE A 65 -6.07 9.19 -20.39
C ILE A 65 -7.02 8.04 -20.11
N ALA A 66 -7.09 7.61 -18.86
CA ALA A 66 -7.93 6.51 -18.41
C ALA A 66 -8.72 6.90 -17.16
N ARG A 67 -10.04 6.86 -17.23
CA ARG A 67 -10.92 7.01 -16.07
C ARG A 67 -11.15 5.64 -15.45
N GLN A 68 -10.85 5.50 -14.14
CA GLN A 68 -11.03 4.25 -13.42
C GLN A 68 -12.51 3.97 -13.14
N ILE A 69 -12.92 2.74 -13.41
CA ILE A 69 -14.25 2.22 -13.12
C ILE A 69 -14.09 0.98 -12.24
N GLN A 70 -14.75 0.99 -11.09
CA GLN A 70 -14.77 -0.14 -10.17
C GLN A 70 -16.07 -0.92 -10.35
N ARG A 71 -15.95 -2.23 -10.52
CA ARG A 71 -17.08 -3.14 -10.62
C ARG A 71 -16.89 -4.34 -9.73
N THR A 72 -17.98 -5.03 -9.46
CA THR A 72 -17.96 -6.33 -8.81
C THR A 72 -18.23 -7.40 -9.86
N ASP A 73 -17.36 -8.38 -9.93
CA ASP A 73 -17.53 -9.52 -10.86
C ASP A 73 -18.59 -10.51 -10.35
N SER A 74 -18.88 -11.54 -11.15
CA SER A 74 -19.84 -12.60 -10.80
C SER A 74 -19.43 -13.42 -9.57
N LYS A 75 -18.19 -13.28 -9.10
CA LYS A 75 -17.66 -13.94 -7.89
C LYS A 75 -17.63 -13.02 -6.68
N GLY A 76 -18.21 -11.81 -6.77
CA GLY A 76 -18.16 -10.83 -5.71
C GLY A 76 -16.80 -10.12 -5.55
N GLN A 77 -15.87 -10.31 -6.48
CA GLN A 77 -14.56 -9.69 -6.43
C GLN A 77 -14.58 -8.31 -7.10
N VAL A 78 -13.90 -7.35 -6.48
CA VAL A 78 -13.74 -6.02 -7.06
C VAL A 78 -12.78 -6.10 -8.24
N VAL A 79 -13.29 -5.73 -9.42
CA VAL A 79 -12.53 -5.65 -10.66
C VAL A 79 -12.50 -4.20 -11.14
N PHE A 80 -11.35 -3.78 -11.62
CA PHE A 80 -11.17 -2.45 -12.18
C PHE A 80 -11.05 -2.54 -13.70
N THR A 81 -11.83 -1.70 -14.35
CA THR A 81 -11.78 -1.45 -15.79
C THR A 81 -11.56 0.03 -16.02
N TYR A 82 -11.29 0.41 -17.25
CA TYR A 82 -10.92 1.78 -17.56
C TYR A 82 -11.64 2.27 -18.81
N ASP A 83 -12.25 3.43 -18.69
CA ASP A 83 -12.72 4.20 -19.82
C ASP A 83 -11.54 4.98 -20.41
N ILE A 84 -11.24 4.78 -21.68
CA ILE A 84 -9.98 5.21 -22.30
C ILE A 84 -10.26 6.33 -23.31
N TYR A 85 -9.53 7.42 -23.16
CA TYR A 85 -9.54 8.58 -24.03
C TYR A 85 -8.19 8.73 -24.73
N GLY A 86 -8.23 9.07 -26.01
CA GLY A 86 -7.07 9.13 -26.88
C GLY A 86 -6.81 7.82 -27.64
N GLU A 87 -5.78 7.84 -28.48
CA GLU A 87 -5.38 6.74 -29.36
C GLU A 87 -4.01 6.22 -29.00
N GLY A 88 -3.84 4.88 -29.02
CA GLY A 88 -2.56 4.26 -28.75
C GLY A 88 -2.68 2.84 -28.25
N LYS A 89 -1.53 2.20 -28.06
CA LYS A 89 -1.45 0.84 -27.50
C LYS A 89 -1.57 0.91 -25.98
N LEU A 90 -2.57 0.22 -25.43
CA LEU A 90 -2.76 0.17 -24.00
C LEU A 90 -1.65 -0.67 -23.33
N PRO A 91 -1.16 -0.25 -22.16
CA PRO A 91 -0.27 -1.06 -21.34
C PRO A 91 -0.94 -2.38 -20.94
N LEU A 92 -0.11 -3.41 -20.77
CA LEU A 92 -0.58 -4.72 -20.32
C LEU A 92 -1.27 -4.59 -18.94
N GLY A 93 -2.38 -5.31 -18.74
CA GLY A 93 -3.15 -5.27 -17.50
C GLY A 93 -4.21 -4.17 -17.43
N ILE A 94 -4.22 -3.22 -18.37
CA ILE A 94 -5.29 -2.21 -18.49
C ILE A 94 -6.41 -2.78 -19.37
N LYS A 95 -7.58 -2.98 -18.76
CA LYS A 95 -8.77 -3.48 -19.47
C LYS A 95 -9.70 -2.32 -19.81
N ARG A 96 -9.97 -2.14 -21.10
CA ARG A 96 -10.92 -1.12 -21.56
C ARG A 96 -12.36 -1.53 -21.20
N GLU A 97 -13.13 -0.59 -20.68
CA GLU A 97 -14.58 -0.75 -20.50
C GLU A 97 -15.34 -0.46 -21.78
N LYS A 98 -16.55 -1.00 -21.90
CA LYS A 98 -17.47 -0.67 -22.98
C LYS A 98 -18.03 0.74 -22.78
N LYS A 99 -18.07 1.55 -23.83
CA LYS A 99 -18.52 2.96 -23.74
C LYS A 99 -19.94 3.11 -23.17
N GLU A 100 -20.85 2.21 -23.53
CA GLU A 100 -22.24 2.23 -23.03
C GLU A 100 -22.31 2.03 -21.52
N LEU A 101 -21.44 1.18 -20.98
CA LEU A 101 -21.36 0.92 -19.56
C LEU A 101 -20.60 2.04 -18.83
N ALA A 102 -19.58 2.60 -19.46
CA ALA A 102 -18.83 3.71 -18.92
C ALA A 102 -19.65 5.01 -18.82
N ALA A 103 -20.60 5.21 -19.75
CA ALA A 103 -21.49 6.37 -19.76
C ALA A 103 -22.45 6.39 -18.55
N ASN A 104 -22.79 5.23 -18.01
CA ASN A 104 -23.69 5.11 -16.86
C ASN A 104 -22.97 5.15 -15.50
N GLU A 105 -21.65 5.30 -15.50
CA GLU A 105 -20.86 5.35 -14.29
C GLU A 105 -20.56 6.79 -13.87
N SER A 106 -20.36 6.97 -12.55
CA SER A 106 -19.99 8.26 -11.99
C SER A 106 -18.78 8.89 -12.70
N LEU A 107 -18.86 10.18 -12.93
CA LEU A 107 -17.76 10.99 -13.46
C LEU A 107 -16.78 11.42 -12.34
N LEU A 108 -17.17 11.29 -11.06
CA LEU A 108 -16.34 11.60 -9.90
C LEU A 108 -15.42 10.42 -9.58
N LYS A 109 -14.37 10.29 -10.35
CA LYS A 109 -13.42 9.16 -10.31
C LYS A 109 -11.97 9.66 -10.48
N ASN A 110 -11.05 8.72 -10.45
CA ASN A 110 -9.64 8.97 -10.73
C ASN A 110 -9.37 8.90 -12.24
N TYR A 111 -8.68 9.90 -12.76
CA TYR A 111 -8.22 10.02 -14.13
C TYR A 111 -6.70 9.84 -14.17
N TYR A 112 -6.23 8.80 -14.82
CA TYR A 112 -4.81 8.46 -14.94
C TYR A 112 -4.27 8.88 -16.29
N ILE A 113 -3.05 9.38 -16.32
CA ILE A 113 -2.29 9.56 -17.55
C ILE A 113 -1.45 8.29 -17.74
N LEU A 114 -1.88 7.42 -18.68
CA LEU A 114 -1.23 6.12 -18.90
C LEU A 114 0.06 6.25 -19.67
N THR A 115 0.10 7.11 -20.67
CA THR A 115 1.24 7.34 -21.55
C THR A 115 1.15 8.74 -22.16
N GLY A 116 2.27 9.26 -22.66
CA GLY A 116 2.33 10.51 -23.42
C GLY A 116 2.96 11.66 -22.64
N GLU A 117 2.79 12.87 -23.20
CA GLU A 117 3.44 14.09 -22.71
C GLU A 117 2.48 15.03 -21.94
N LEU A 118 1.26 14.58 -21.69
CA LEU A 118 0.27 15.37 -20.98
C LEU A 118 0.68 15.59 -19.52
N GLU A 119 0.72 16.85 -19.12
CA GLU A 119 0.93 17.22 -17.73
C GLU A 119 -0.36 17.12 -16.91
N THR A 120 -0.24 16.72 -15.64
CA THR A 120 -1.37 16.59 -14.69
C THR A 120 -2.10 17.91 -14.50
N GLU A 121 -1.38 19.02 -14.48
CA GLU A 121 -1.93 20.37 -14.34
C GLU A 121 -2.86 20.75 -15.49
N LYS A 122 -2.52 20.33 -16.70
CA LYS A 122 -3.33 20.59 -17.89
C LYS A 122 -4.61 19.74 -17.91
N LEU A 123 -4.50 18.50 -17.44
CA LEU A 123 -5.67 17.64 -17.24
C LEU A 123 -6.60 18.22 -16.17
N ASP A 124 -6.03 18.64 -15.05
CA ASP A 124 -6.75 19.27 -13.95
C ASP A 124 -7.49 20.54 -14.39
N GLN A 125 -6.81 21.45 -15.09
CA GLN A 125 -7.41 22.66 -15.65
C GLN A 125 -8.57 22.34 -16.61
N THR A 126 -8.41 21.30 -17.44
CA THR A 126 -9.48 20.89 -18.35
C THR A 126 -10.70 20.36 -17.57
N LEU A 127 -10.48 19.58 -16.52
CA LEU A 127 -11.57 19.11 -15.66
C LEU A 127 -12.25 20.29 -14.93
N HIS A 128 -11.51 21.27 -14.47
CA HIS A 128 -12.08 22.51 -13.89
C HIS A 128 -12.92 23.28 -14.90
N THR A 129 -12.48 23.41 -16.14
CA THR A 129 -13.27 24.13 -17.19
C THR A 129 -14.58 23.40 -17.53
N LEU A 130 -14.61 22.08 -17.37
CA LEU A 130 -15.80 21.28 -17.52
C LEU A 130 -16.78 21.40 -16.34
N GLY A 131 -16.35 21.96 -15.20
CA GLY A 131 -17.22 22.19 -14.04
C GLY A 131 -16.94 21.28 -12.85
N PHE A 132 -15.84 20.56 -12.83
CA PHE A 132 -15.37 19.87 -11.63
C PHE A 132 -14.60 20.85 -10.74
N SER A 133 -15.08 21.07 -9.52
CA SER A 133 -14.58 22.14 -8.65
C SER A 133 -13.56 21.71 -7.61
N GLN A 134 -13.59 20.43 -7.24
CA GLN A 134 -12.66 19.89 -6.26
C GLN A 134 -11.93 18.69 -6.83
N THR A 135 -10.67 18.91 -7.14
CA THR A 135 -9.75 17.90 -7.67
C THR A 135 -8.54 17.78 -6.76
N PHE A 136 -7.82 16.67 -6.87
CA PHE A 136 -6.51 16.51 -6.26
C PHE A 136 -5.56 15.87 -7.27
N ILE A 137 -4.31 16.31 -7.25
CA ILE A 137 -3.26 15.80 -8.11
C ILE A 137 -2.33 14.92 -7.26
N GLU A 138 -2.11 13.69 -7.70
CA GLU A 138 -1.10 12.81 -7.12
C GLU A 138 -0.10 12.41 -8.19
N LYS A 139 1.17 12.71 -7.95
CA LYS A 139 2.28 12.34 -8.83
C LYS A 139 3.02 11.13 -8.25
N PRO A 140 3.51 10.22 -9.08
CA PRO A 140 4.28 9.06 -8.61
C PRO A 140 5.48 9.53 -7.78
N ASN A 141 5.58 9.06 -6.56
CA ASN A 141 6.72 9.31 -5.69
C ASN A 141 7.29 7.97 -5.21
N PRO A 142 8.48 7.57 -5.71
CA PRO A 142 9.08 6.28 -5.35
C PRO A 142 9.31 6.09 -3.86
N LEU A 143 9.73 7.14 -3.15
CA LEU A 143 9.96 7.08 -1.70
C LEU A 143 8.64 6.89 -0.94
N GLN A 144 7.61 7.64 -1.31
CA GLN A 144 6.28 7.52 -0.72
C GLN A 144 5.68 6.13 -0.98
N THR A 145 5.88 5.61 -2.19
CA THR A 145 5.47 4.26 -2.56
C THR A 145 6.18 3.20 -1.72
N PHE A 146 7.50 3.33 -1.55
CA PHE A 146 8.28 2.44 -0.68
C PHE A 146 7.77 2.48 0.77
N ILE A 147 7.57 3.69 1.31
CA ILE A 147 7.04 3.87 2.69
C ILE A 147 5.63 3.28 2.80
N ALA A 148 4.77 3.43 1.80
CA ALA A 148 3.43 2.87 1.82
C ALA A 148 3.44 1.33 1.89
N PHE A 149 4.37 0.68 1.18
CA PHE A 149 4.48 -0.79 1.19
C PHE A 149 5.25 -1.35 2.38
N PHE A 150 6.27 -0.64 2.86
CA PHE A 150 7.17 -1.15 3.91
C PHE A 150 7.16 -0.36 5.21
N GLY A 151 6.43 0.74 5.30
CA GLY A 151 6.40 1.62 6.47
C GLY A 151 5.41 1.19 7.56
N SER A 152 4.52 0.26 7.28
CA SER A 152 3.47 -0.16 8.21
C SER A 152 3.32 -1.69 8.25
N GLY A 153 2.60 -2.18 9.25
CA GLY A 153 2.26 -3.59 9.33
C GLY A 153 3.44 -4.51 9.60
N SER A 154 3.31 -5.76 9.15
CA SER A 154 4.35 -6.81 9.28
C SER A 154 5.56 -6.55 8.38
N GLN A 155 5.37 -5.80 7.29
CA GLN A 155 6.43 -5.46 6.33
C GLN A 155 7.46 -4.52 6.95
N SER A 156 7.04 -3.58 7.79
CA SER A 156 7.96 -2.71 8.52
C SER A 156 8.82 -3.49 9.50
N LEU A 157 8.26 -4.49 10.17
CA LEU A 157 9.02 -5.39 11.05
C LEU A 157 10.07 -6.17 10.26
N ALA A 158 9.70 -6.72 9.09
CA ALA A 158 10.64 -7.43 8.23
C ALA A 158 11.78 -6.51 7.77
N LEU A 159 11.48 -5.28 7.38
CA LEU A 159 12.49 -4.29 7.00
C LEU A 159 13.46 -3.99 8.14
N VAL A 160 12.95 -3.78 9.35
CA VAL A 160 13.78 -3.54 10.55
C VAL A 160 14.65 -4.76 10.87
N ILE A 161 14.11 -5.98 10.77
CA ILE A 161 14.88 -7.22 10.96
C ILE A 161 16.02 -7.30 9.94
N PHE A 162 15.77 -6.95 8.67
CA PHE A 162 16.81 -6.95 7.64
C PHE A 162 17.90 -5.92 7.93
N ILE A 163 17.54 -4.72 8.38
CA ILE A 163 18.51 -3.68 8.75
C ILE A 163 19.38 -4.13 9.93
N ILE A 164 18.79 -4.71 10.97
CA ILE A 164 19.51 -5.23 12.13
C ILE A 164 20.43 -6.39 11.74
N SER A 165 19.94 -7.32 10.93
CA SER A 165 20.71 -8.49 10.46
C SER A 165 21.87 -8.06 9.56
N PHE A 166 21.67 -7.12 8.64
CA PHE A 166 22.73 -6.55 7.83
C PHE A 166 23.79 -5.86 8.68
N SER A 167 23.37 -5.07 9.68
CA SER A 167 24.28 -4.40 10.61
C SER A 167 25.16 -5.41 11.36
N SER A 168 24.54 -6.46 11.90
CA SER A 168 25.23 -7.52 12.62
C SER A 168 26.25 -8.25 11.74
N LEU A 169 25.84 -8.64 10.53
CA LEU A 169 26.73 -9.31 9.57
C LEU A 169 27.89 -8.41 9.13
N THR A 170 27.61 -7.13 8.91
CA THR A 170 28.63 -6.15 8.52
C THR A 170 29.64 -5.94 9.65
N ILE A 171 29.20 -5.85 10.89
CA ILE A 171 30.09 -5.72 12.08
C ILE A 171 30.94 -6.98 12.24
N ILE A 172 30.37 -8.18 12.09
CA ILE A 172 31.14 -9.44 12.14
C ILE A 172 32.22 -9.43 11.06
N GLN A 173 31.87 -9.11 9.80
CA GLN A 173 32.82 -9.06 8.71
C GLN A 173 33.94 -8.07 9.00
N LYS A 174 33.63 -6.84 9.38
CA LYS A 174 34.62 -5.81 9.72
C LYS A 174 35.50 -6.20 10.91
N THR A 175 34.94 -6.91 11.87
CA THR A 175 35.71 -7.45 13.01
C THR A 175 36.75 -8.49 12.55
N LEU A 176 36.36 -9.38 11.63
CA LEU A 176 37.29 -10.36 11.07
C LEU A 176 38.39 -9.69 10.22
N GLU A 177 38.06 -8.60 9.54
CA GLU A 177 38.99 -7.81 8.74
C GLU A 177 39.88 -6.87 9.55
N MET A 178 39.62 -6.69 10.88
CA MET A 178 40.29 -5.71 11.72
C MET A 178 41.81 -5.93 11.79
N ARG A 179 42.25 -7.20 11.79
CA ARG A 179 43.69 -7.53 11.79
C ARG A 179 44.36 -7.08 10.49
N SER A 180 43.76 -7.37 9.34
CA SER A 180 44.33 -6.99 8.03
C SER A 180 44.32 -5.48 7.83
N ALA A 181 43.27 -4.81 8.31
CA ALA A 181 43.15 -3.36 8.30
C ALA A 181 44.22 -2.70 9.19
N GLY A 182 44.48 -3.29 10.35
CA GLY A 182 45.55 -2.83 11.27
C GLY A 182 46.94 -2.97 10.64
N ILE A 183 47.23 -4.06 9.93
CA ILE A 183 48.51 -4.25 9.19
C ILE A 183 48.64 -3.17 8.12
N ARG A 184 47.60 -2.93 7.32
CA ARG A 184 47.58 -1.89 6.29
C ARG A 184 47.82 -0.49 6.87
N TYR A 185 47.25 -0.20 8.04
CA TYR A 185 47.43 1.07 8.72
C TYR A 185 48.90 1.25 9.18
N ILE A 186 49.52 0.21 9.73
CA ILE A 186 50.96 0.24 10.10
C ILE A 186 51.84 0.38 8.86
N SER A 187 51.47 -0.19 7.73
CA SER A 187 52.15 -0.06 6.43
C SER A 187 51.98 1.31 5.78
N GLY A 188 51.43 2.29 6.50
CA GLY A 188 51.32 3.68 6.08
C GLY A 188 50.03 4.05 5.33
N MET A 189 49.04 3.19 5.29
CA MET A 189 47.74 3.54 4.70
C MET A 189 47.05 4.63 5.54
N ARG A 190 46.54 5.69 4.88
CA ARG A 190 45.74 6.71 5.53
C ARG A 190 44.37 6.18 5.92
N ARG A 191 43.74 6.75 6.95
CA ARG A 191 42.39 6.35 7.44
C ARG A 191 41.33 6.34 6.36
N LEU A 192 41.32 7.38 5.52
CA LEU A 192 40.40 7.47 4.38
C LEU A 192 40.59 6.32 3.37
N GLN A 193 41.81 5.82 3.23
CA GLN A 193 42.07 4.66 2.37
C GLN A 193 41.55 3.36 2.99
N VAL A 194 41.73 3.18 4.31
CA VAL A 194 41.16 2.02 5.04
C VAL A 194 39.63 2.06 4.98
N PHE A 195 39.03 3.22 5.23
CA PHE A 195 37.60 3.46 5.10
C PHE A 195 37.12 3.16 3.68
N GLY A 196 37.73 3.75 2.67
CA GLY A 196 37.35 3.58 1.27
C GLY A 196 37.45 2.13 0.80
N HIS A 197 38.49 1.40 1.25
CA HIS A 197 38.64 -0.01 0.92
C HIS A 197 37.53 -0.88 1.55
N SER A 198 37.23 -0.63 2.82
CA SER A 198 36.14 -1.32 3.54
C SER A 198 34.76 -1.03 2.92
N LEU A 199 34.52 0.21 2.49
CA LEU A 199 33.25 0.61 1.86
C LEU A 199 33.11 0.09 0.46
N LYS A 200 34.22 0.01 -0.32
CA LYS A 200 34.21 -0.47 -1.71
C LYS A 200 33.62 -1.88 -1.83
N ASP A 201 34.07 -2.79 -0.96
CA ASP A 201 33.59 -4.19 -0.99
C ASP A 201 32.11 -4.27 -0.67
N ASP A 202 31.65 -3.51 0.34
CA ASP A 202 30.24 -3.43 0.69
C ASP A 202 29.37 -2.85 -0.45
N SER A 203 29.87 -1.79 -1.11
CA SER A 203 29.17 -1.13 -2.22
C SER A 203 29.00 -2.05 -3.42
N ILE A 204 30.03 -2.84 -3.75
CA ILE A 204 29.97 -3.81 -4.85
C ILE A 204 28.95 -4.90 -4.54
N GLU A 205 28.92 -5.41 -3.32
CA GLU A 205 27.97 -6.45 -2.90
C GLU A 205 26.53 -5.95 -2.97
N LEU A 206 26.27 -4.72 -2.52
CA LEU A 206 24.94 -4.09 -2.58
C LEU A 206 24.50 -3.82 -4.03
N LEU A 207 25.43 -3.35 -4.87
CA LEU A 207 25.16 -3.13 -6.30
C LEU A 207 24.77 -4.44 -7.00
N LEU A 208 25.52 -5.52 -6.76
CA LEU A 208 25.21 -6.83 -7.31
C LEU A 208 23.84 -7.35 -6.81
N GLY A 209 23.52 -7.13 -5.54
CA GLY A 209 22.20 -7.45 -4.98
C GLY A 209 21.06 -6.69 -5.66
N CYS A 210 21.25 -5.40 -5.89
CA CYS A 210 20.28 -4.55 -6.59
C CYS A 210 20.06 -4.98 -8.05
N ILE A 211 21.15 -5.25 -8.78
CA ILE A 211 21.08 -5.73 -10.17
C ILE A 211 20.38 -7.09 -10.22
N GLY A 212 20.76 -8.03 -9.37
CA GLY A 212 20.14 -9.35 -9.30
C GLY A 212 18.65 -9.30 -9.02
N ALA A 213 18.21 -8.46 -8.07
CA ALA A 213 16.81 -8.24 -7.76
C ALA A 213 16.05 -7.62 -8.95
N SER A 214 16.66 -6.67 -9.64
CA SER A 214 16.04 -6.02 -10.80
C SER A 214 15.85 -6.99 -11.97
N ILE A 215 16.86 -7.82 -12.25
CA ILE A 215 16.78 -8.85 -13.31
C ILE A 215 15.70 -9.88 -12.96
N MET A 216 15.71 -10.40 -11.72
CA MET A 216 14.71 -11.36 -11.29
C MET A 216 13.31 -10.74 -11.32
N GLY A 217 13.16 -9.51 -10.84
CA GLY A 217 11.90 -8.77 -10.92
C GLY A 217 11.39 -8.67 -12.35
N ALA A 218 12.24 -8.32 -13.30
CA ALA A 218 11.89 -8.26 -14.72
C ALA A 218 11.41 -9.61 -15.28
N VAL A 219 12.14 -10.69 -14.97
CA VAL A 219 11.78 -12.05 -15.40
C VAL A 219 10.41 -12.45 -14.83
N LEU A 220 10.17 -12.24 -13.54
CA LEU A 220 8.90 -12.61 -12.91
C LEU A 220 7.73 -11.78 -13.44
N ILE A 221 7.91 -10.47 -13.63
CA ILE A 221 6.89 -9.59 -14.22
C ILE A 221 6.52 -10.06 -15.63
N TYR A 222 7.51 -10.44 -16.41
CA TYR A 222 7.29 -10.99 -17.74
C TYR A 222 6.57 -12.35 -17.71
N CYS A 223 7.02 -13.28 -16.86
CA CYS A 223 6.41 -14.63 -16.73
C CYS A 223 4.96 -14.58 -16.24
N PHE A 224 4.65 -13.69 -15.30
CA PHE A 224 3.30 -13.53 -14.77
C PHE A 224 2.43 -12.53 -15.57
N GLN A 225 2.95 -11.98 -16.66
CA GLN A 225 2.27 -11.00 -17.51
C GLN A 225 1.70 -9.82 -16.72
N LEU A 226 2.45 -9.34 -15.73
CA LEU A 226 2.06 -8.20 -14.91
C LEU A 226 2.20 -6.89 -15.70
N THR A 227 1.57 -5.84 -15.16
CA THR A 227 1.67 -4.51 -15.78
C THR A 227 3.12 -4.01 -15.80
N PRO A 228 3.56 -3.32 -16.88
CA PRO A 228 4.92 -2.75 -16.96
C PRO A 228 5.23 -1.78 -15.81
N PHE A 229 4.21 -1.16 -15.22
CA PHE A 229 4.34 -0.27 -14.07
C PHE A 229 4.89 -0.97 -12.82
N SER A 230 4.66 -2.29 -12.68
CA SER A 230 5.24 -3.10 -11.60
C SER A 230 6.76 -3.09 -11.61
N TYR A 231 7.37 -2.98 -12.80
CA TYR A 231 8.82 -2.96 -12.95
C TYR A 231 9.46 -1.72 -12.30
N SER A 232 8.88 -0.54 -12.53
CA SER A 232 9.37 0.70 -11.92
C SER A 232 9.30 0.65 -10.39
N ILE A 233 8.21 0.12 -9.82
CA ILE A 233 8.09 -0.03 -8.36
C ILE A 233 9.17 -0.98 -7.81
N VAL A 234 9.40 -2.12 -8.46
CA VAL A 234 10.41 -3.09 -8.02
C VAL A 234 11.82 -2.49 -8.07
N ILE A 235 12.17 -1.81 -9.18
CA ILE A 235 13.49 -1.18 -9.33
C ILE A 235 13.69 -0.08 -8.28
N PHE A 236 12.77 0.87 -8.20
CA PHE A 236 12.92 2.01 -7.27
C PHE A 236 12.94 1.55 -5.82
N SER A 237 12.09 0.57 -5.44
CA SER A 237 12.11 0.02 -4.09
C SER A 237 13.42 -0.70 -3.79
N SER A 238 13.98 -1.43 -4.74
CA SER A 238 15.30 -2.07 -4.60
C SER A 238 16.42 -1.04 -4.45
N ILE A 239 16.38 0.05 -5.23
CA ILE A 239 17.34 1.15 -5.11
C ILE A 239 17.25 1.82 -3.74
N ILE A 240 16.03 2.12 -3.26
CA ILE A 240 15.82 2.75 -1.94
C ILE A 240 16.32 1.82 -0.84
N TYR A 241 15.96 0.54 -0.88
CA TYR A 241 16.40 -0.44 0.12
C TYR A 241 17.93 -0.56 0.18
N ASN A 242 18.58 -0.76 -0.96
CA ASN A 242 20.03 -0.85 -1.02
C ASN A 242 20.70 0.49 -0.67
N GLY A 243 20.07 1.62 -0.96
CA GLY A 243 20.49 2.94 -0.50
C GLY A 243 20.51 3.07 1.03
N ILE A 244 19.46 2.57 1.70
CA ILE A 244 19.41 2.50 3.17
C ILE A 244 20.56 1.66 3.72
N LEU A 245 20.79 0.45 3.14
CA LEU A 245 21.88 -0.42 3.54
C LEU A 245 23.26 0.20 3.27
N LEU A 246 23.40 0.96 2.17
CA LEU A 246 24.64 1.66 1.85
C LEU A 246 24.93 2.78 2.87
N ILE A 247 23.94 3.59 3.21
CA ILE A 247 24.09 4.64 4.26
C ILE A 247 24.55 4.00 5.58
N LEU A 248 23.93 2.88 5.93
CA LEU A 248 24.30 2.14 7.14
C LEU A 248 25.73 1.57 7.03
N SER A 249 26.11 1.04 5.85
CA SER A 249 27.47 0.56 5.62
C SER A 249 28.51 1.68 5.68
N VAL A 250 28.20 2.88 5.16
CA VAL A 250 29.05 4.08 5.31
C VAL A 250 29.26 4.40 6.78
N PHE A 251 28.19 4.45 7.57
CA PHE A 251 28.26 4.72 9.01
C PHE A 251 29.09 3.67 9.75
N LEU A 252 28.84 2.38 9.52
CA LEU A 252 29.59 1.29 10.14
C LEU A 252 31.05 1.27 9.70
N SER A 253 31.36 1.58 8.44
CA SER A 253 32.74 1.68 7.95
C SER A 253 33.48 2.86 8.58
N PHE A 254 32.78 3.98 8.80
CA PHE A 254 33.35 5.12 9.52
C PHE A 254 33.67 4.76 10.97
N LEU A 255 32.75 4.14 11.69
CA LEU A 255 32.98 3.67 13.06
C LEU A 255 34.12 2.65 13.13
N PHE A 256 34.22 1.77 12.15
CA PHE A 256 35.31 0.81 12.02
C PHE A 256 36.66 1.49 11.84
N ALA A 257 36.79 2.43 10.91
CA ALA A 257 38.02 3.17 10.68
C ALA A 257 38.43 4.03 11.89
N TYR A 258 37.46 4.57 12.63
CA TYR A 258 37.72 5.28 13.88
C TYR A 258 38.18 4.33 15.01
N SER A 259 37.56 3.15 15.12
CA SER A 259 37.90 2.19 16.17
C SER A 259 39.31 1.61 16.04
N ILE A 260 39.83 1.43 14.82
CA ILE A 260 41.20 0.98 14.59
C ILE A 260 42.21 1.94 15.26
N GLN A 261 41.91 3.21 15.35
CA GLN A 261 42.75 4.23 15.92
C GLN A 261 42.80 4.21 17.45
N THR A 262 41.67 3.87 18.08
CA THR A 262 41.55 3.84 19.57
C THR A 262 42.05 2.55 20.16
N ILE A 263 42.27 1.51 19.36
CA ILE A 263 42.73 0.20 19.81
C ILE A 263 44.27 0.18 19.79
N HIS A 264 44.86 -0.28 20.87
CA HIS A 264 46.30 -0.53 20.90
C HIS A 264 46.69 -1.56 19.82
N LEU A 265 47.53 -1.16 18.87
CA LEU A 265 47.91 -1.97 17.70
C LEU A 265 48.59 -3.28 18.06
N VAL A 266 49.41 -3.28 19.12
CA VAL A 266 50.17 -4.46 19.57
C VAL A 266 49.28 -5.64 19.98
N PRO A 267 48.25 -5.47 20.80
CA PRO A 267 47.27 -6.54 21.05
C PRO A 267 46.52 -7.01 19.82
N LEU A 268 46.17 -6.08 18.88
CA LEU A 268 45.48 -6.39 17.65
C LEU A 268 46.31 -7.30 16.75
N LEU A 269 47.61 -7.02 16.60
CA LEU A 269 48.54 -7.86 15.83
C LEU A 269 48.70 -9.26 16.44
N LYS A 270 48.63 -9.37 17.78
CA LYS A 270 48.63 -10.64 18.52
C LYS A 270 47.27 -11.37 18.46
N GLY A 271 46.31 -10.88 17.65
CA GLY A 271 44.98 -11.49 17.52
C GLY A 271 44.01 -11.20 18.67
N LYS A 272 44.37 -10.30 19.60
CA LYS A 272 43.45 -9.86 20.67
C LYS A 272 42.52 -8.76 20.17
N VAL A 273 41.38 -9.15 19.66
CA VAL A 273 40.31 -8.22 19.25
C VAL A 273 39.45 -7.86 20.50
N PRO A 274 38.91 -6.63 20.63
CA PRO A 274 38.05 -6.26 21.76
C PRO A 274 36.66 -6.91 21.62
N LEU A 275 36.65 -8.25 21.67
CA LEU A 275 35.48 -9.09 21.40
C LEU A 275 34.33 -8.82 22.38
N LYS A 276 34.59 -8.46 23.63
CA LYS A 276 33.54 -8.31 24.65
C LYS A 276 32.48 -7.27 24.27
N ARG A 277 32.89 -6.07 23.82
CA ARG A 277 31.94 -5.01 23.43
C ARG A 277 31.17 -5.36 22.16
N ILE A 278 31.83 -5.99 21.20
CA ILE A 278 31.28 -6.43 19.94
C ILE A 278 30.26 -7.55 20.19
N LEU A 279 30.59 -8.53 21.04
CA LEU A 279 29.68 -9.61 21.39
C LEU A 279 28.42 -9.11 22.10
N VAL A 280 28.54 -8.15 23.03
CA VAL A 280 27.37 -7.54 23.69
C VAL A 280 26.46 -6.86 22.65
N PHE A 281 27.03 -6.08 21.73
CA PHE A 281 26.25 -5.44 20.70
C PHE A 281 25.56 -6.45 19.74
N LEU A 282 26.29 -7.48 19.33
CA LEU A 282 25.73 -8.55 18.49
C LEU A 282 24.62 -9.31 19.21
N PHE A 283 24.80 -9.57 20.51
CA PHE A 283 23.78 -10.22 21.32
C PHE A 283 22.51 -9.37 21.40
N ILE A 284 22.66 -8.06 21.64
CA ILE A 284 21.51 -7.12 21.63
C ILE A 284 20.81 -7.13 20.28
N CYS A 285 21.55 -7.02 19.17
CA CYS A 285 20.97 -7.06 17.82
C CYS A 285 20.23 -8.38 17.56
N GLN A 286 20.81 -9.50 17.97
CA GLN A 286 20.21 -10.81 17.77
C GLN A 286 18.97 -11.01 18.64
N PHE A 287 19.01 -10.56 19.89
CA PHE A 287 17.84 -10.58 20.78
C PHE A 287 16.70 -9.73 20.22
N LEU A 288 16.98 -8.52 19.75
CA LEU A 288 15.99 -7.65 19.10
C LEU A 288 15.41 -8.31 17.84
N ALA A 289 16.26 -8.91 17.00
CA ALA A 289 15.79 -9.59 15.80
C ALA A 289 14.83 -10.76 16.13
N VAL A 290 15.17 -11.58 17.13
CA VAL A 290 14.32 -12.69 17.60
C VAL A 290 12.99 -12.18 18.17
N ALA A 291 13.03 -11.13 18.99
CA ALA A 291 11.82 -10.51 19.54
C ALA A 291 10.91 -9.96 18.42
N LEU A 292 11.48 -9.29 17.42
CA LEU A 292 10.72 -8.78 16.27
C LEU A 292 10.16 -9.91 15.40
N ILE A 293 10.86 -11.03 15.25
CA ILE A 293 10.33 -12.22 14.56
C ILE A 293 9.11 -12.76 15.31
N GLY A 294 9.19 -12.85 16.65
CA GLY A 294 8.05 -13.26 17.47
C GLY A 294 6.81 -12.36 17.26
N LEU A 295 7.02 -11.04 17.24
CA LEU A 295 5.94 -10.08 16.93
C LEU A 295 5.41 -10.23 15.50
N ALA A 296 6.27 -10.49 14.51
CA ALA A 296 5.86 -10.70 13.14
C ALA A 296 5.01 -11.97 12.99
N ILE A 297 5.41 -13.08 13.63
CA ILE A 297 4.65 -14.34 13.65
C ILE A 297 3.28 -14.13 14.29
N HIS A 298 3.23 -13.42 15.42
CA HIS A 298 1.96 -13.11 16.08
C HIS A 298 1.02 -12.30 15.17
N ARG A 299 1.53 -11.28 14.48
CA ARG A 299 0.73 -10.52 13.50
C ARG A 299 0.26 -11.37 12.33
N ILE A 300 1.11 -12.23 11.78
CA ILE A 300 0.74 -13.16 10.69
C ILE A 300 -0.38 -14.09 11.15
N SER A 301 -0.34 -14.58 12.39
CA SER A 301 -1.40 -15.41 12.96
C SER A 301 -2.73 -14.65 13.04
N ILE A 302 -2.71 -13.39 13.49
CA ILE A 302 -3.92 -12.53 13.51
C ILE A 302 -4.46 -12.33 12.09
N TYR A 303 -3.61 -11.98 11.14
CA TYR A 303 -4.05 -11.82 9.74
C TYR A 303 -4.59 -13.12 9.14
N GLY A 304 -4.01 -14.25 9.51
CA GLY A 304 -4.50 -15.58 9.10
C GLY A 304 -5.91 -15.84 9.59
N SER A 305 -6.20 -15.56 10.86
CA SER A 305 -7.55 -15.72 11.42
C SER A 305 -8.56 -14.75 10.78
N VAL A 306 -8.18 -13.48 10.58
CA VAL A 306 -9.03 -12.50 9.88
C VAL A 306 -9.31 -12.95 8.44
N TRP A 307 -8.30 -13.45 7.73
CA TRP A 307 -8.47 -13.98 6.38
C TRP A 307 -9.43 -15.16 6.34
N GLN A 308 -9.30 -16.10 7.26
CA GLN A 308 -10.21 -17.25 7.37
C GLN A 308 -11.64 -16.81 7.60
N THR A 309 -11.87 -15.89 8.56
CA THR A 309 -13.19 -15.33 8.84
C THR A 309 -13.77 -14.60 7.62
N HIS A 310 -12.91 -13.90 6.86
CA HIS A 310 -13.33 -13.22 5.64
C HIS A 310 -13.72 -14.21 4.53
N GLN A 311 -12.98 -15.34 4.39
CA GLN A 311 -13.35 -16.38 3.44
C GLN A 311 -14.68 -17.04 3.80
N GLU A 312 -14.88 -17.37 5.07
CA GLU A 312 -16.15 -17.96 5.55
C GLU A 312 -17.33 -17.02 5.28
N GLY A 313 -17.15 -15.70 5.54
CA GLY A 313 -18.15 -14.70 5.20
C GLY A 313 -18.39 -14.57 3.70
N SER A 314 -17.34 -14.56 2.89
CA SER A 314 -17.46 -14.52 1.43
C SER A 314 -18.17 -15.74 0.86
N GLU A 315 -17.89 -16.94 1.35
CA GLU A 315 -18.59 -18.16 0.96
C GLU A 315 -20.07 -18.13 1.32
N ALA A 316 -20.41 -17.55 2.48
CA ALA A 316 -21.81 -17.37 2.89
C ALA A 316 -22.55 -16.43 1.92
N TRP A 317 -21.91 -15.35 1.45
CA TRP A 317 -22.50 -14.45 0.44
C TRP A 317 -22.58 -15.08 -0.96
N LEU A 318 -21.60 -15.87 -1.38
CA LEU A 318 -21.62 -16.58 -2.67
C LEU A 318 -22.79 -17.57 -2.78
N LYS A 319 -23.24 -18.13 -1.65
CA LYS A 319 -24.45 -18.98 -1.61
C LYS A 319 -25.75 -18.20 -1.83
N GLN A 320 -25.68 -16.86 -1.76
CA GLN A 320 -26.80 -15.93 -1.95
C GLN A 320 -26.79 -15.33 -3.37
N SER A 321 -26.61 -16.14 -4.39
CA SER A 321 -26.44 -15.74 -5.81
C SER A 321 -27.61 -14.88 -6.35
N ASN A 322 -28.76 -14.89 -5.70
CA ASN A 322 -29.93 -14.12 -6.09
C ASN A 322 -29.98 -12.71 -5.49
N TRP A 323 -28.98 -12.34 -4.68
CA TRP A 323 -28.91 -11.01 -4.05
C TRP A 323 -28.03 -10.08 -4.87
N VAL A 324 -28.50 -8.84 -5.04
CA VAL A 324 -27.75 -7.77 -5.68
C VAL A 324 -27.41 -6.73 -4.61
N GLN A 325 -26.14 -6.42 -4.48
CA GLN A 325 -25.71 -5.33 -3.63
C GLN A 325 -26.06 -4.00 -4.32
N ILE A 326 -26.90 -3.21 -3.67
CA ILE A 326 -27.16 -1.83 -4.09
C ILE A 326 -26.28 -0.93 -3.23
N SER A 327 -25.33 -0.27 -3.84
CA SER A 327 -24.58 0.80 -3.21
C SER A 327 -24.99 2.13 -3.81
N THR A 328 -25.10 3.15 -2.99
CA THR A 328 -25.37 4.50 -3.46
C THR A 328 -24.09 5.29 -3.36
N SER A 329 -23.64 5.82 -4.48
CA SER A 329 -22.67 6.89 -4.48
C SER A 329 -23.42 8.21 -4.53
N ARG A 330 -23.14 9.08 -3.59
CA ARG A 330 -23.69 10.43 -3.61
C ARG A 330 -22.87 11.22 -4.63
N GLU A 331 -23.37 11.33 -5.85
CA GLU A 331 -22.73 12.10 -6.92
C GLU A 331 -22.90 13.60 -6.76
N ASP A 332 -23.94 13.99 -6.04
CA ASP A 332 -24.31 15.39 -5.90
C ASP A 332 -23.81 15.96 -4.55
N PHE A 333 -22.53 16.28 -4.51
CA PHE A 333 -21.97 17.18 -3.51
C PHE A 333 -22.18 18.65 -3.90
N SER A 334 -23.22 18.96 -4.71
CA SER A 334 -23.58 20.33 -5.00
C SER A 334 -23.79 21.08 -3.68
N GLN A 335 -23.48 22.36 -3.68
CA GLN A 335 -23.49 23.24 -2.49
C GLN A 335 -24.88 23.40 -1.83
N LYS A 336 -25.88 22.73 -2.29
CA LYS A 336 -27.18 22.64 -1.61
C LYS A 336 -27.05 21.77 -0.35
N THR A 337 -26.22 22.19 0.59
CA THR A 337 -26.31 21.83 2.00
C THR A 337 -27.49 22.54 2.67
N ASN A 338 -28.58 22.77 1.96
CA ASN A 338 -29.82 23.19 2.57
C ASN A 338 -30.39 22.01 3.34
N LYS A 339 -30.75 22.26 4.58
CA LYS A 339 -31.49 21.29 5.41
C LYS A 339 -32.65 20.64 4.65
N GLU A 340 -33.30 21.38 3.75
CA GLU A 340 -34.35 20.90 2.86
C GLU A 340 -33.92 19.79 1.89
N THR A 341 -32.78 19.92 1.26
CA THR A 341 -32.27 18.86 0.36
C THR A 341 -31.89 17.60 1.15
N GLN A 342 -31.32 17.76 2.34
CA GLN A 342 -31.05 16.63 3.22
C GLN A 342 -32.33 15.91 3.68
N ILE A 343 -33.40 16.65 3.93
CA ILE A 343 -34.71 16.10 4.32
C ILE A 343 -35.31 15.36 3.14
N GLU A 344 -35.28 15.94 1.92
CA GLU A 344 -35.77 15.27 0.71
C GLU A 344 -35.00 13.99 0.37
N ASP A 345 -33.68 14.04 0.47
CA ASP A 345 -32.82 12.87 0.23
C ASP A 345 -33.11 11.79 1.27
N ARG A 346 -33.23 12.15 2.53
CA ARG A 346 -33.62 11.21 3.60
C ARG A 346 -34.99 10.59 3.33
N ALA A 347 -35.98 11.37 2.89
CA ALA A 347 -37.30 10.86 2.59
C ALA A 347 -37.31 9.90 1.38
N LYS A 348 -36.54 10.20 0.34
CA LYS A 348 -36.35 9.29 -0.80
C LYS A 348 -35.68 7.99 -0.39
N TRP A 349 -34.63 8.10 0.44
CA TRP A 349 -33.91 6.96 0.98
C TRP A 349 -34.77 6.09 1.88
N SER A 350 -35.55 6.71 2.80
CA SER A 350 -36.45 5.98 3.68
C SER A 350 -37.44 5.15 2.86
N LYS A 351 -38.08 5.76 1.86
CA LYS A 351 -39.02 5.06 0.97
C LYS A 351 -38.37 3.90 0.20
N LEU A 352 -37.14 4.08 -0.30
CA LEU A 352 -36.43 3.03 -1.01
C LEU A 352 -36.08 1.86 -0.08
N ILE A 353 -35.61 2.16 1.14
CA ILE A 353 -35.27 1.18 2.16
C ILE A 353 -36.54 0.45 2.64
N GLU A 354 -37.63 1.17 2.96
CA GLU A 354 -38.90 0.60 3.39
C GLU A 354 -39.47 -0.34 2.32
N SER A 355 -39.55 0.12 1.07
CA SER A 355 -39.97 -0.74 -0.05
C SER A 355 -39.03 -1.92 -0.27
N GLY A 356 -37.73 -1.75 -0.08
CA GLY A 356 -36.76 -2.84 -0.16
C GLY A 356 -37.00 -3.89 0.92
N ILE A 357 -37.25 -3.46 2.16
CA ILE A 357 -37.50 -4.36 3.30
C ILE A 357 -38.81 -5.12 3.10
N GLU A 358 -39.89 -4.44 2.69
CA GLU A 358 -41.20 -5.05 2.39
C GLU A 358 -41.11 -6.11 1.29
N ASN A 359 -40.20 -5.97 0.33
CA ASN A 359 -39.93 -6.94 -0.72
C ASN A 359 -38.82 -7.94 -0.37
N GLY A 360 -38.49 -8.11 0.91
CA GLY A 360 -37.50 -9.08 1.36
C GLY A 360 -36.05 -8.61 1.23
N GLY A 361 -35.83 -7.34 0.96
CA GLY A 361 -34.50 -6.72 0.89
C GLY A 361 -33.76 -6.85 2.25
N LEU A 362 -32.44 -6.91 2.15
CA LEU A 362 -31.53 -6.99 3.28
C LEU A 362 -30.86 -5.64 3.49
N LEU A 363 -30.99 -5.09 4.68
CA LEU A 363 -30.20 -3.95 5.13
C LEU A 363 -29.21 -4.41 6.20
N ALA A 364 -27.94 -4.09 5.98
CA ALA A 364 -26.91 -4.23 6.99
C ALA A 364 -26.11 -2.92 7.04
N TYR A 365 -26.14 -2.25 8.17
CA TYR A 365 -25.39 -1.03 8.40
C TYR A 365 -24.44 -1.22 9.58
N HIS A 366 -23.17 -1.10 9.32
CA HIS A 366 -22.15 -1.22 10.34
C HIS A 366 -21.72 0.18 10.81
N ASN A 367 -22.00 0.48 12.05
CA ASN A 367 -21.53 1.69 12.70
C ASN A 367 -20.07 1.47 13.13
N LEU A 368 -19.14 1.90 12.28
CA LEU A 368 -17.70 1.84 12.55
C LEU A 368 -17.27 3.08 13.32
N VAL A 369 -16.69 2.86 14.47
CA VAL A 369 -15.97 3.91 15.19
C VAL A 369 -14.59 4.07 14.54
N SER A 370 -14.32 5.25 13.98
CA SER A 370 -13.02 5.55 13.38
C SER A 370 -12.00 5.92 14.45
N PHE A 371 -10.82 5.31 14.39
CA PHE A 371 -9.68 5.70 15.21
C PHE A 371 -9.05 6.99 14.69
N SER A 372 -8.96 8.00 15.53
CA SER A 372 -8.15 9.17 15.24
C SER A 372 -6.67 8.90 15.54
N SER A 373 -5.78 9.69 14.92
CA SER A 373 -4.34 9.62 15.16
C SER A 373 -3.92 9.91 16.62
N LYS A 374 -4.85 10.40 17.44
CA LYS A 374 -4.64 10.71 18.85
C LYS A 374 -5.14 9.60 19.81
N GLY A 375 -5.53 8.45 19.29
CA GLY A 375 -6.11 7.39 20.11
C GLY A 375 -7.52 7.68 20.62
N VAL A 376 -8.18 8.70 20.06
CA VAL A 376 -9.56 9.05 20.30
C VAL A 376 -10.40 8.45 19.18
N MET A 377 -11.49 7.79 19.55
CA MET A 377 -12.48 7.28 18.61
C MET A 377 -13.58 8.30 18.41
N THR A 378 -14.03 8.50 17.19
CA THR A 378 -15.15 9.38 16.88
C THR A 378 -16.30 8.54 16.35
N ASP A 379 -17.45 8.63 17.00
CA ASP A 379 -18.68 8.04 16.50
C ASP A 379 -19.14 8.83 15.27
N PRO A 380 -19.18 8.21 14.08
CA PRO A 380 -19.51 8.92 12.83
C PRO A 380 -20.97 9.40 12.80
N SER A 381 -21.87 8.84 13.63
CA SER A 381 -23.29 9.23 13.66
C SER A 381 -23.55 10.44 14.56
N THR A 382 -22.82 10.55 15.66
CA THR A 382 -23.04 11.59 16.68
C THR A 382 -21.93 12.64 16.70
N GLY A 383 -20.77 12.38 16.09
CA GLY A 383 -19.58 13.21 16.17
C GLY A 383 -18.92 13.23 17.54
N LYS A 384 -19.38 12.39 18.50
CA LYS A 384 -18.78 12.30 19.82
C LYS A 384 -17.44 11.61 19.77
N GLU A 385 -16.47 12.21 20.46
CA GLU A 385 -15.16 11.63 20.67
C GLU A 385 -15.15 10.79 21.96
N PHE A 386 -14.62 9.57 21.85
CA PHE A 386 -14.43 8.65 22.97
C PHE A 386 -12.95 8.37 23.15
N SER A 387 -12.49 8.33 24.39
CA SER A 387 -11.18 7.78 24.70
C SER A 387 -11.18 6.26 24.45
N ILE A 388 -10.04 5.71 24.05
CA ILE A 388 -9.87 4.23 23.92
C ILE A 388 -10.18 3.52 25.25
N THR A 389 -9.96 4.20 26.37
CA THR A 389 -10.26 3.71 27.71
C THR A 389 -11.76 3.66 28.02
N ASP A 390 -12.56 4.46 27.33
CA ASP A 390 -14.01 4.56 27.51
C ASP A 390 -14.76 3.82 26.39
N TYR A 391 -14.17 2.79 25.84
CA TYR A 391 -14.73 1.98 24.75
C TYR A 391 -16.08 1.41 25.19
N ASP A 392 -17.15 1.92 24.56
CA ASP A 392 -18.48 1.33 24.64
C ASP A 392 -18.57 0.19 23.61
N PRO A 393 -18.81 -1.06 24.03
CA PRO A 393 -19.03 -2.17 23.11
C PRO A 393 -20.16 -1.92 22.10
N LEU A 394 -21.10 -1.02 22.40
CA LEU A 394 -22.15 -0.59 21.47
C LEU A 394 -21.62 0.29 20.33
N ALA A 395 -20.41 0.81 20.43
CA ALA A 395 -19.78 1.62 19.36
C ALA A 395 -19.45 0.82 18.10
N ASN A 396 -19.40 -0.51 18.16
CA ASN A 396 -19.27 -1.43 17.03
C ASN A 396 -20.58 -2.19 16.79
N SER A 397 -21.63 -1.47 16.53
CA SER A 397 -22.96 -2.05 16.35
C SER A 397 -23.24 -2.31 14.88
N LEU A 398 -23.76 -3.47 14.58
CA LEU A 398 -24.29 -3.82 13.27
C LEU A 398 -25.83 -3.73 13.32
N TYR A 399 -26.37 -2.76 12.62
CA TYR A 399 -27.82 -2.62 12.45
C TYR A 399 -28.25 -3.45 11.25
N VAL A 400 -29.16 -4.39 11.47
CA VAL A 400 -29.58 -5.34 10.43
C VAL A 400 -31.10 -5.47 10.40
N THR A 401 -31.62 -5.83 9.24
CA THR A 401 -33.02 -6.30 9.14
C THR A 401 -33.14 -7.71 9.71
N PRO A 402 -34.32 -8.10 10.23
CA PRO A 402 -34.51 -9.42 10.85
C PRO A 402 -34.13 -10.59 9.96
N ASN A 403 -34.38 -10.51 8.66
CA ASN A 403 -33.99 -11.52 7.67
C ASN A 403 -32.46 -11.72 7.52
N TYR A 404 -31.64 -10.74 7.93
CA TYR A 404 -30.19 -10.92 8.00
C TYR A 404 -29.78 -12.05 8.95
N LEU A 405 -30.47 -12.17 10.06
CA LEU A 405 -30.17 -13.22 11.06
C LEU A 405 -30.39 -14.62 10.49
N ASP A 406 -31.44 -14.79 9.71
CA ASP A 406 -31.75 -16.06 9.04
C ASP A 406 -30.70 -16.41 7.95
N ILE A 407 -30.32 -15.41 7.15
CA ILE A 407 -29.34 -15.57 6.07
C ILE A 407 -27.96 -15.94 6.64
N GLN A 408 -27.54 -15.25 7.70
CA GLN A 408 -26.26 -15.49 8.35
C GLN A 408 -26.29 -16.62 9.38
N ARG A 409 -27.46 -17.27 9.56
CA ARG A 409 -27.68 -18.36 10.53
C ARG A 409 -27.29 -17.98 11.96
N ILE A 410 -27.55 -16.72 12.32
CA ILE A 410 -27.32 -16.26 13.69
C ILE A 410 -28.43 -16.84 14.57
N LEU A 411 -28.04 -17.61 15.56
CA LEU A 411 -28.98 -18.22 16.50
C LEU A 411 -29.52 -17.13 17.44
N VAL A 412 -30.80 -16.85 17.28
CA VAL A 412 -31.54 -15.91 18.14
C VAL A 412 -32.71 -16.69 18.75
N SER A 413 -33.02 -16.43 20.00
CA SER A 413 -34.17 -17.09 20.64
C SER A 413 -35.49 -16.67 19.95
N PRO A 414 -36.50 -17.54 19.93
CA PRO A 414 -37.81 -17.20 19.34
C PRO A 414 -38.42 -15.91 19.88
N GLU A 415 -38.26 -15.69 21.19
CA GLU A 415 -38.76 -14.47 21.86
C GLU A 415 -38.02 -13.19 21.40
N GLU A 416 -36.70 -13.27 21.19
CA GLU A 416 -35.91 -12.15 20.66
C GLU A 416 -36.24 -11.90 19.20
N LYS A 417 -36.48 -12.96 18.41
CA LYS A 417 -36.86 -12.84 17.00
C LYS A 417 -38.25 -12.18 16.84
N GLU A 418 -39.18 -12.47 17.72
CA GLU A 418 -40.48 -11.80 17.73
C GLU A 418 -40.38 -10.32 18.09
N ARG A 419 -39.48 -9.96 19.03
CA ARG A 419 -39.21 -8.54 19.38
C ARG A 419 -38.53 -7.76 18.24
N LEU A 420 -37.78 -8.39 17.39
CA LEU A 420 -37.12 -7.75 16.25
C LEU A 420 -38.05 -7.49 15.06
N ASN A 421 -39.24 -8.14 15.04
CA ASN A 421 -40.26 -7.96 14.00
C ASN A 421 -41.31 -6.89 14.37
N HIS A 422 -41.22 -6.32 15.55
CA HIS A 422 -42.00 -5.20 16.04
C HIS A 422 -41.16 -3.96 16.29
#